data_575db3aff4218bedac950c23cf99c1e1
#
_entry.id   575db3aff4218bedac950c23cf99c1e1
#
_cell.length_a   1.000
_cell.length_b   1.000
_cell.length_c   1.000
_cell.angle_alpha   90.00
_cell.angle_beta   90.00
_cell.angle_gamma   90.00
#
_symmetry.space_group_name_H-M   'P 1'
#
loop_
_entity.id
_entity.type
_entity.pdbx_description
1 polymer ?
#
loop_
_entity_poly.entity_id
_entity_poly.type
_entity_poly.pdbx_seq_one_letter_code
_entity_poly.pdbx_strand_id
1 'polypeptide(L)'
;MKFVFSSYISTKEFDDPEVWLYRIRSYTGILEALAQQHEVVSIEQINYSGSVQKNGVCYHFLQFPSSEKYFPLKLHRFIKKQNPDVVFIQGLHFPFQVLQLRMILGNKGKIMAQHHAELPFNGIRKPLQWLASRFVDAYLFSSKTLGIDWVKKGNISSEKKIHEVMELSSVFHPKNKEVALEHTRMIGNSTFLWVGRLNPNKDPLNVIKAFLRFAEEYSGAKLYMIYHTEELLPKINELLSGHPRKDAINLIGKIPHADLLYWFNSASFFLSGSHYEGSGTAICEAMSCGCVPVVTDIPSFRMITGNGRCGFLHQPGNEDELLSALRQTQTEDIEIKRKNCLDHFRSTLSFEAIARRIHAIASSL
;
A
#
# COMPACT_ATOMS: atom_id res chain seq x y z
N MET A 1 -10.08 -14.07 19.87
CA MET A 1 -9.86 -14.90 18.65
C MET A 1 -8.37 -15.12 18.47
N LYS A 2 -7.99 -16.21 17.80
CA LYS A 2 -6.61 -16.49 17.39
C LYS A 2 -6.49 -16.32 15.87
N PHE A 3 -5.68 -15.34 15.46
CA PHE A 3 -5.35 -15.08 14.06
C PHE A 3 -3.99 -15.69 13.71
N VAL A 4 -3.92 -16.40 12.60
CA VAL A 4 -2.67 -16.93 12.04
C VAL A 4 -2.47 -16.34 10.64
N PHE A 5 -1.48 -15.46 10.51
CA PHE A 5 -1.09 -14.84 9.24
C PHE A 5 -0.01 -15.68 8.56
N SER A 6 -0.13 -15.86 7.25
CA SER A 6 0.85 -16.62 6.47
C SER A 6 0.87 -16.18 5.01
N SER A 7 2.00 -16.38 4.36
CA SER A 7 2.19 -16.26 2.91
C SER A 7 2.73 -17.57 2.33
N TYR A 8 2.54 -17.79 1.03
CA TYR A 8 3.19 -18.87 0.28
C TYR A 8 4.43 -18.37 -0.49
N ILE A 9 4.84 -17.13 -0.25
CA ILE A 9 6.05 -16.53 -0.83
C ILE A 9 7.19 -16.65 0.19
N SER A 10 8.35 -17.08 -0.29
CA SER A 10 9.60 -17.13 0.49
C SER A 10 10.54 -16.03 0.00
N THR A 11 11.11 -15.26 0.93
CA THR A 11 11.99 -14.11 0.68
C THR A 11 13.39 -14.44 1.22
N LYS A 12 14.10 -15.29 0.46
CA LYS A 12 15.37 -15.92 0.89
C LYS A 12 16.57 -14.96 0.96
N GLU A 13 16.44 -13.74 0.46
CA GLU A 13 17.45 -12.68 0.57
C GLU A 13 17.59 -12.10 1.98
N PHE A 14 16.65 -12.38 2.86
CA PHE A 14 16.69 -11.97 4.26
C PHE A 14 17.00 -13.18 5.15
N ASP A 15 17.95 -13.03 6.07
CA ASP A 15 18.41 -14.03 7.05
C ASP A 15 18.35 -13.49 8.49
N ASP A 16 18.06 -12.21 8.68
CA ASP A 16 17.91 -11.57 9.99
C ASP A 16 16.43 -11.21 10.24
N PRO A 17 15.81 -11.76 11.29
CA PRO A 17 14.42 -11.45 11.67
C PRO A 17 14.14 -9.97 11.92
N GLU A 18 15.07 -9.23 12.57
CA GLU A 18 14.85 -7.82 12.89
C GLU A 18 14.89 -6.96 11.63
N VAL A 19 15.81 -7.23 10.71
CA VAL A 19 15.90 -6.56 9.42
C VAL A 19 14.63 -6.83 8.59
N TRP A 20 14.15 -8.08 8.61
CA TRP A 20 12.90 -8.45 7.94
C TRP A 20 11.70 -7.73 8.54
N LEU A 21 11.48 -7.79 9.85
CA LEU A 21 10.36 -7.12 10.53
C LEU A 21 10.40 -5.61 10.33
N TYR A 22 11.59 -5.00 10.31
CA TYR A 22 11.74 -3.59 9.96
C TYR A 22 11.33 -3.31 8.51
N ARG A 23 11.67 -4.21 7.58
CA ARG A 23 11.31 -4.11 6.15
C ARG A 23 9.80 -4.12 5.93
N ILE A 24 9.07 -4.95 6.68
CA ILE A 24 7.61 -5.13 6.53
C ILE A 24 6.80 -4.38 7.60
N ARG A 25 7.38 -3.39 8.28
CA ARG A 25 6.76 -2.71 9.42
C ARG A 25 5.44 -1.98 9.09
N SER A 26 5.22 -1.57 7.85
CA SER A 26 3.95 -1.01 7.37
C SER A 26 2.80 -2.03 7.38
N TYR A 27 3.14 -3.31 7.41
CA TYR A 27 2.18 -4.42 7.56
C TYR A 27 2.15 -4.93 9.01
N THR A 28 3.30 -5.16 9.66
CA THR A 28 3.34 -5.73 11.01
C THR A 28 2.63 -4.87 12.05
N GLY A 29 2.59 -3.55 11.86
CA GLY A 29 1.81 -2.66 12.74
C GLY A 29 0.31 -2.99 12.80
N ILE A 30 -0.27 -3.59 11.73
CA ILE A 30 -1.65 -4.10 11.75
C ILE A 30 -1.75 -5.31 12.68
N LEU A 31 -0.77 -6.21 12.63
CA LEU A 31 -0.71 -7.39 13.47
C LEU A 31 -0.55 -7.01 14.95
N GLU A 32 0.31 -6.04 15.21
CA GLU A 32 0.55 -5.50 16.56
C GLU A 32 -0.70 -4.82 17.13
N ALA A 33 -1.45 -4.08 16.29
CA ALA A 33 -2.73 -3.51 16.68
C ALA A 33 -3.81 -4.58 16.97
N LEU A 34 -3.87 -5.66 16.19
CA LEU A 34 -4.73 -6.82 16.46
C LEU A 34 -4.33 -7.53 17.75
N ALA A 35 -3.03 -7.64 18.03
CA ALA A 35 -2.48 -8.32 19.19
C ALA A 35 -2.83 -7.64 20.52
N GLN A 36 -3.33 -6.40 20.50
CA GLN A 36 -3.82 -5.73 21.72
C GLN A 36 -5.05 -6.42 22.33
N GLN A 37 -5.83 -7.15 21.52
CA GLN A 37 -7.08 -7.78 21.96
C GLN A 37 -7.20 -9.26 21.58
N HIS A 38 -6.26 -9.78 20.78
CA HIS A 38 -6.31 -11.11 20.18
C HIS A 38 -4.97 -11.82 20.26
N GLU A 39 -4.99 -13.15 20.18
CA GLU A 39 -3.77 -13.92 19.96
C GLU A 39 -3.40 -13.85 18.47
N VAL A 40 -2.19 -13.36 18.17
CA VAL A 40 -1.71 -13.17 16.80
C VAL A 40 -0.42 -13.92 16.58
N VAL A 41 -0.42 -14.78 15.58
CA VAL A 41 0.74 -15.52 15.10
C VAL A 41 1.00 -15.12 13.66
N SER A 42 2.25 -14.78 13.32
CA SER A 42 2.70 -14.55 11.95
C SER A 42 3.73 -15.60 11.55
N ILE A 43 3.54 -16.20 10.38
CA ILE A 43 4.46 -17.20 9.82
C ILE A 43 5.18 -16.55 8.65
N GLU A 44 6.47 -16.31 8.85
CA GLU A 44 7.36 -15.66 7.89
C GLU A 44 8.31 -16.69 7.25
N GLN A 45 8.58 -16.52 5.96
CA GLN A 45 9.44 -17.44 5.20
C GLN A 45 10.66 -16.68 4.66
N ILE A 46 11.67 -16.53 5.51
CA ILE A 46 12.99 -15.97 5.18
C ILE A 46 14.08 -17.04 5.33
N ASN A 47 15.34 -16.69 5.08
CA ASN A 47 16.47 -17.61 5.25
C ASN A 47 16.91 -17.72 6.72
N TYR A 48 15.95 -17.88 7.63
CA TYR A 48 16.15 -18.05 9.08
C TYR A 48 15.08 -19.01 9.62
N SER A 49 15.40 -19.76 10.68
CA SER A 49 14.45 -20.61 11.38
C SER A 49 14.48 -20.33 12.88
N GLY A 50 13.33 -19.99 13.45
CA GLY A 50 13.21 -19.64 14.86
C GLY A 50 11.88 -18.98 15.17
N SER A 51 11.77 -18.40 16.37
CA SER A 51 10.60 -17.64 16.79
C SER A 51 11.01 -16.39 17.56
N VAL A 52 10.30 -15.30 17.33
CA VAL A 52 10.49 -14.02 17.99
C VAL A 52 9.14 -13.54 18.51
N GLN A 53 9.10 -13.11 19.77
CA GLN A 53 7.93 -12.43 20.34
C GLN A 53 8.20 -10.93 20.29
N LYS A 54 7.31 -10.17 19.60
CA LYS A 54 7.47 -8.72 19.45
C LYS A 54 6.11 -8.04 19.45
N ASN A 55 5.94 -7.02 20.29
CA ASN A 55 4.74 -6.20 20.39
C ASN A 55 3.42 -7.00 20.44
N GLY A 56 3.41 -8.12 21.21
CA GLY A 56 2.25 -8.99 21.37
C GLY A 56 2.06 -10.03 20.25
N VAL A 57 2.83 -9.97 19.17
CA VAL A 57 2.77 -10.91 18.04
C VAL A 57 3.85 -11.98 18.18
N CYS A 58 3.45 -13.26 17.98
CA CYS A 58 4.39 -14.37 17.88
C CYS A 58 4.79 -14.61 16.42
N TYR A 59 6.01 -14.25 16.04
CA TYR A 59 6.57 -14.49 14.71
C TYR A 59 7.29 -15.83 14.67
N HIS A 60 6.85 -16.74 13.80
CA HIS A 60 7.53 -17.99 13.49
C HIS A 60 8.21 -17.87 12.12
N PHE A 61 9.51 -17.98 12.11
CA PHE A 61 10.31 -18.01 10.89
C PHE A 61 10.54 -19.46 10.49
N LEU A 62 10.04 -19.84 9.33
CA LEU A 62 10.09 -21.22 8.86
C LEU A 62 10.74 -21.28 7.48
N GLN A 63 11.58 -22.29 7.29
CA GLN A 63 12.19 -22.60 5.99
C GLN A 63 11.57 -23.85 5.41
N PHE A 64 11.17 -23.78 4.15
CA PHE A 64 10.66 -24.93 3.41
C PHE A 64 11.47 -25.14 2.13
N PRO A 65 11.73 -26.40 1.75
CA PRO A 65 12.39 -26.71 0.49
C PRO A 65 11.51 -26.30 -0.70
N SER A 66 12.14 -26.00 -1.83
CA SER A 66 11.43 -25.57 -3.06
C SER A 66 10.42 -26.59 -3.57
N SER A 67 10.59 -27.88 -3.23
CA SER A 67 9.64 -28.96 -3.51
C SER A 67 8.28 -28.77 -2.82
N GLU A 68 8.20 -28.03 -1.72
CA GLU A 68 6.95 -27.73 -1.02
C GLU A 68 6.21 -26.52 -1.58
N LYS A 69 6.70 -25.85 -2.63
CA LYS A 69 6.06 -24.68 -3.23
C LYS A 69 4.59 -24.92 -3.63
N TYR A 70 4.30 -26.05 -4.23
CA TYR A 70 2.93 -26.43 -4.66
C TYR A 70 2.20 -27.29 -3.64
N PHE A 71 2.92 -27.99 -2.77
CA PHE A 71 2.37 -28.87 -1.73
C PHE A 71 2.94 -28.52 -0.35
N PRO A 72 2.57 -27.34 0.22
CA PRO A 72 3.14 -26.86 1.48
C PRO A 72 2.51 -27.57 2.69
N LEU A 73 2.57 -28.89 2.71
CA LEU A 73 1.91 -29.71 3.73
C LEU A 73 2.47 -29.48 5.13
N LYS A 74 3.78 -29.21 5.25
CA LYS A 74 4.39 -28.90 6.56
C LYS A 74 3.88 -27.55 7.08
N LEU A 75 3.80 -26.52 6.22
CA LEU A 75 3.21 -25.24 6.56
C LEU A 75 1.75 -25.40 7.01
N HIS A 76 0.94 -26.11 6.23
CA HIS A 76 -0.48 -26.29 6.55
C HIS A 76 -0.67 -27.06 7.85
N ARG A 77 0.14 -28.10 8.13
CA ARG A 77 0.12 -28.80 9.42
C ARG A 77 0.55 -27.90 10.58
N PHE A 78 1.53 -27.05 10.36
CA PHE A 78 1.97 -26.06 11.35
C PHE A 78 0.85 -25.06 11.65
N ILE A 79 0.17 -24.50 10.61
CA ILE A 79 -1.02 -23.64 10.76
C ILE A 79 -2.11 -24.35 11.57
N LYS A 80 -2.45 -25.60 11.20
CA LYS A 80 -3.47 -26.39 11.93
C LYS A 80 -3.10 -26.59 13.40
N LYS A 81 -1.81 -26.85 13.71
CA LYS A 81 -1.31 -27.00 15.09
C LYS A 81 -1.50 -25.72 15.93
N GLN A 82 -1.53 -24.54 15.31
CA GLN A 82 -1.83 -23.30 16.01
C GLN A 82 -3.28 -23.19 16.46
N ASN A 83 -4.18 -24.06 16.01
CA ASN A 83 -5.63 -24.04 16.29
C ASN A 83 -6.27 -22.68 16.03
N PRO A 84 -6.15 -22.10 14.79
CA PRO A 84 -6.62 -20.77 14.49
C PRO A 84 -8.15 -20.67 14.45
N ASP A 85 -8.69 -19.53 14.91
CA ASP A 85 -10.06 -19.10 14.58
C ASP A 85 -10.10 -18.53 13.16
N VAL A 86 -9.02 -17.81 12.77
CA VAL A 86 -8.88 -17.20 11.44
C VAL A 86 -7.47 -17.46 10.90
N VAL A 87 -7.40 -17.99 9.68
CA VAL A 87 -6.16 -18.03 8.88
C VAL A 87 -6.22 -16.91 7.86
N PHE A 88 -5.21 -16.04 7.88
CA PHE A 88 -5.11 -14.89 7.00
C PHE A 88 -3.98 -15.13 5.98
N ILE A 89 -4.35 -15.28 4.71
CA ILE A 89 -3.42 -15.56 3.61
C ILE A 89 -3.07 -14.27 2.88
N GLN A 90 -1.78 -14.01 2.76
CA GLN A 90 -1.25 -12.88 1.99
C GLN A 90 -1.10 -13.28 0.52
N GLY A 91 -1.87 -12.60 -0.35
CA GLY A 91 -1.92 -12.85 -1.78
C GLY A 91 -3.05 -13.76 -2.24
N LEU A 92 -3.51 -13.55 -3.47
CA LEU A 92 -4.63 -14.27 -4.07
C LEU A 92 -4.21 -15.35 -5.07
N HIS A 93 -2.97 -15.37 -5.53
CA HIS A 93 -2.49 -16.25 -6.60
C HIS A 93 -2.13 -17.68 -6.13
N PHE A 94 -2.78 -18.17 -5.06
CA PHE A 94 -2.50 -19.46 -4.44
C PHE A 94 -3.72 -20.40 -4.34
N PRO A 95 -4.52 -20.57 -5.43
CA PRO A 95 -5.77 -21.33 -5.34
C PRO A 95 -5.57 -22.78 -4.92
N PHE A 96 -4.52 -23.44 -5.42
CA PHE A 96 -4.23 -24.82 -5.10
C PHE A 96 -3.84 -25.03 -3.63
N GLN A 97 -3.01 -24.11 -3.11
CA GLN A 97 -2.60 -24.12 -1.71
C GLN A 97 -3.79 -23.85 -0.77
N VAL A 98 -4.69 -22.94 -1.15
CA VAL A 98 -5.91 -22.65 -0.40
C VAL A 98 -6.82 -23.88 -0.31
N LEU A 99 -7.00 -24.62 -1.41
CA LEU A 99 -7.78 -25.88 -1.41
C LEU A 99 -7.17 -26.92 -0.47
N GLN A 100 -5.85 -27.10 -0.52
CA GLN A 100 -5.14 -28.01 0.39
C GLN A 100 -5.25 -27.57 1.85
N LEU A 101 -5.11 -26.26 2.12
CA LEU A 101 -5.26 -25.71 3.46
C LEU A 101 -6.65 -26.01 4.02
N ARG A 102 -7.71 -25.77 3.22
CA ARG A 102 -9.10 -26.07 3.62
C ARG A 102 -9.30 -27.56 3.93
N MET A 103 -8.73 -28.47 3.11
CA MET A 103 -8.80 -29.90 3.38
C MET A 103 -8.13 -30.28 4.72
N ILE A 104 -7.01 -29.65 5.05
CA ILE A 104 -6.28 -29.91 6.31
C ILE A 104 -6.99 -29.32 7.51
N LEU A 105 -7.54 -28.09 7.41
CA LEU A 105 -8.30 -27.43 8.48
C LEU A 105 -9.68 -28.11 8.68
N GLY A 106 -10.26 -28.69 7.64
CA GLY A 106 -11.65 -29.16 7.65
C GLY A 106 -12.61 -27.95 7.79
N ASN A 107 -13.59 -28.08 8.69
CA ASN A 107 -14.56 -27.00 8.96
C ASN A 107 -14.09 -26.04 10.07
N LYS A 108 -12.88 -26.23 10.61
CA LYS A 108 -12.33 -25.39 11.68
C LYS A 108 -11.60 -24.19 11.09
N GLY A 109 -11.83 -23.03 11.69
CA GLY A 109 -11.19 -21.78 11.32
C GLY A 109 -11.70 -21.19 9.98
N LYS A 110 -11.76 -19.88 9.93
CA LYS A 110 -12.10 -19.11 8.74
C LYS A 110 -10.85 -18.84 7.91
N ILE A 111 -10.98 -18.77 6.59
CA ILE A 111 -9.88 -18.38 5.69
C ILE A 111 -10.22 -17.00 5.14
N MET A 112 -9.38 -16.02 5.41
CA MET A 112 -9.40 -14.69 4.81
C MET A 112 -8.20 -14.54 3.89
N ALA A 113 -8.34 -13.83 2.77
CA ALA A 113 -7.25 -13.60 1.82
C ALA A 113 -7.13 -12.12 1.45
N GLN A 114 -5.90 -11.60 1.52
CA GLN A 114 -5.57 -10.20 1.22
C GLN A 114 -5.02 -10.07 -0.19
N HIS A 115 -5.56 -9.14 -0.96
CA HIS A 115 -5.07 -8.75 -2.28
C HIS A 115 -3.84 -7.83 -2.18
N HIS A 116 -2.81 -8.09 -3.02
CA HIS A 116 -1.56 -7.33 -3.12
C HIS A 116 -1.29 -6.86 -4.57
N ALA A 117 -2.27 -6.21 -5.17
CA ALA A 117 -2.17 -5.71 -6.57
C ALA A 117 -2.08 -6.79 -7.65
N GLU A 118 -2.42 -8.05 -7.33
CA GLU A 118 -2.48 -9.11 -8.34
C GLU A 118 -3.60 -8.84 -9.35
N LEU A 119 -3.40 -9.32 -10.58
CA LEU A 119 -4.43 -9.30 -11.61
C LEU A 119 -5.20 -10.63 -11.62
N PRO A 120 -6.53 -10.61 -11.93
CA PRO A 120 -7.33 -11.82 -12.07
C PRO A 120 -6.73 -12.78 -13.10
N PHE A 121 -6.77 -14.08 -12.80
CA PHE A 121 -6.31 -15.10 -13.74
C PHE A 121 -7.18 -15.18 -15.00
N ASN A 122 -6.51 -15.45 -16.09
CA ASN A 122 -7.11 -15.85 -17.37
C ASN A 122 -6.82 -17.33 -17.67
N GLY A 123 -7.53 -17.90 -18.66
CA GLY A 123 -7.29 -19.27 -19.13
C GLY A 123 -7.53 -20.33 -18.08
N ILE A 124 -6.71 -21.39 -18.10
CA ILE A 124 -6.91 -22.62 -17.29
C ILE A 124 -6.79 -22.43 -15.78
N ARG A 125 -6.16 -21.36 -15.30
CA ARG A 125 -6.04 -21.07 -13.87
C ARG A 125 -7.30 -20.45 -13.28
N LYS A 126 -8.13 -19.81 -14.11
CA LYS A 126 -9.35 -19.13 -13.68
C LYS A 126 -10.35 -20.09 -13.00
N PRO A 127 -10.74 -21.26 -13.57
CA PRO A 127 -11.67 -22.18 -12.91
C PRO A 127 -11.12 -22.71 -11.58
N LEU A 128 -9.81 -22.92 -11.47
CA LEU A 128 -9.19 -23.34 -10.21
C LEU A 128 -9.30 -22.23 -9.16
N GLN A 129 -9.06 -20.97 -9.54
CA GLN A 129 -9.22 -19.81 -8.64
C GLN A 129 -10.68 -19.66 -8.21
N TRP A 130 -11.63 -19.82 -9.15
CA TRP A 130 -13.06 -19.80 -8.82
C TRP A 130 -13.44 -20.90 -7.83
N LEU A 131 -12.95 -22.13 -8.06
CA LEU A 131 -13.20 -23.25 -7.14
C LEU A 131 -12.62 -22.96 -5.74
N ALA A 132 -11.37 -22.51 -5.65
CA ALA A 132 -10.72 -22.15 -4.38
C ALA A 132 -11.48 -21.04 -3.66
N SER A 133 -12.04 -20.08 -4.41
CA SER A 133 -12.79 -18.96 -3.83
C SER A 133 -14.05 -19.38 -3.06
N ARG A 134 -14.58 -20.55 -3.31
CA ARG A 134 -15.72 -21.10 -2.55
C ARG A 134 -15.33 -21.46 -1.11
N PHE A 135 -14.05 -21.71 -0.87
CA PHE A 135 -13.48 -22.14 0.40
C PHE A 135 -12.77 -21.01 1.17
N VAL A 136 -12.66 -19.83 0.58
CA VAL A 136 -12.27 -18.59 1.27
C VAL A 136 -13.53 -17.91 1.79
N ASP A 137 -13.51 -17.51 3.04
CA ASP A 137 -14.67 -16.91 3.71
C ASP A 137 -14.77 -15.40 3.41
N ALA A 138 -13.63 -14.67 3.35
CA ALA A 138 -13.58 -13.26 3.00
C ALA A 138 -12.33 -12.92 2.17
N TYR A 139 -12.49 -12.00 1.22
CA TYR A 139 -11.42 -11.38 0.45
C TYR A 139 -11.31 -9.90 0.80
N LEU A 140 -10.11 -9.46 1.09
CA LEU A 140 -9.81 -8.10 1.46
C LEU A 140 -9.08 -7.39 0.32
N PHE A 141 -9.61 -6.27 -0.11
CA PHE A 141 -9.08 -5.43 -1.18
C PHE A 141 -8.94 -4.00 -0.68
N SER A 142 -7.90 -3.31 -1.14
CA SER A 142 -7.74 -1.87 -0.88
C SER A 142 -8.90 -1.03 -1.43
N SER A 143 -9.61 -1.53 -2.46
CA SER A 143 -10.86 -0.95 -2.95
C SER A 143 -11.84 -2.05 -3.31
N LYS A 144 -13.10 -1.88 -2.93
CA LYS A 144 -14.19 -2.81 -3.26
C LYS A 144 -14.35 -2.99 -4.77
N THR A 145 -14.11 -1.93 -5.54
CA THR A 145 -14.18 -1.95 -7.01
C THR A 145 -13.19 -2.94 -7.61
N LEU A 146 -11.95 -3.02 -7.07
CA LEU A 146 -10.96 -4.01 -7.51
C LEU A 146 -11.46 -5.43 -7.25
N GLY A 147 -12.05 -5.69 -6.08
CA GLY A 147 -12.60 -7.01 -5.75
C GLY A 147 -13.79 -7.41 -6.63
N ILE A 148 -14.68 -6.46 -6.95
CA ILE A 148 -15.80 -6.69 -7.86
C ILE A 148 -15.31 -7.06 -9.27
N ASP A 149 -14.20 -6.47 -9.75
CA ASP A 149 -13.60 -6.86 -11.03
C ASP A 149 -13.15 -8.34 -11.04
N TRP A 150 -12.60 -8.85 -9.93
CA TRP A 150 -12.27 -10.27 -9.79
C TRP A 150 -13.50 -11.16 -9.85
N VAL A 151 -14.65 -10.73 -9.31
CA VAL A 151 -15.92 -11.46 -9.41
C VAL A 151 -16.46 -11.44 -10.84
N LYS A 152 -16.52 -10.26 -11.47
CA LYS A 152 -16.98 -10.08 -12.86
C LYS A 152 -16.13 -10.90 -13.85
N LYS A 153 -14.84 -10.99 -13.62
CA LYS A 153 -13.92 -11.81 -14.42
C LYS A 153 -13.97 -13.30 -14.05
N GLY A 154 -14.86 -13.71 -13.12
CA GLY A 154 -15.09 -15.10 -12.74
C GLY A 154 -13.93 -15.76 -12.01
N ASN A 155 -13.17 -15.03 -11.24
CA ASN A 155 -12.11 -15.55 -10.36
C ASN A 155 -12.59 -15.75 -8.92
N ILE A 156 -13.55 -14.96 -8.46
CA ILE A 156 -14.17 -15.07 -7.14
C ILE A 156 -15.66 -15.36 -7.31
N SER A 157 -16.19 -16.26 -6.48
CA SER A 157 -17.53 -16.82 -6.62
C SER A 157 -18.68 -15.91 -6.18
N SER A 158 -18.41 -14.84 -5.40
CA SER A 158 -19.46 -13.97 -4.85
C SER A 158 -18.92 -12.62 -4.40
N GLU A 159 -19.65 -11.55 -4.73
CA GLU A 159 -19.38 -10.19 -4.24
C GLU A 159 -19.57 -10.05 -2.73
N LYS A 160 -20.38 -10.90 -2.11
CA LYS A 160 -20.61 -10.88 -0.64
C LYS A 160 -19.33 -11.15 0.16
N LYS A 161 -18.35 -11.81 -0.46
CA LYS A 161 -17.04 -12.08 0.15
C LYS A 161 -16.04 -10.94 0.03
N ILE A 162 -16.37 -9.87 -0.72
CA ILE A 162 -15.47 -8.74 -0.97
C ILE A 162 -15.64 -7.68 0.12
N HIS A 163 -14.55 -7.42 0.81
CA HIS A 163 -14.46 -6.39 1.83
C HIS A 163 -13.37 -5.39 1.48
N GLU A 164 -13.62 -4.12 1.76
CA GLU A 164 -12.66 -3.04 1.57
C GLU A 164 -11.84 -2.87 2.84
N VAL A 165 -10.54 -3.16 2.74
CA VAL A 165 -9.56 -3.08 3.82
C VAL A 165 -8.18 -2.83 3.22
N MET A 166 -7.46 -1.83 3.74
CA MET A 166 -6.06 -1.60 3.36
C MET A 166 -5.16 -2.75 3.80
N GLU A 167 -4.18 -3.10 2.96
CA GLU A 167 -3.20 -4.16 3.23
C GLU A 167 -2.02 -3.69 4.09
N LEU A 168 -1.81 -2.39 4.17
CA LEU A 168 -0.73 -1.76 4.91
C LEU A 168 -1.16 -0.38 5.44
N SER A 169 -0.36 0.16 6.36
CA SER A 169 -0.49 1.51 6.87
C SER A 169 0.88 2.19 6.93
N SER A 170 0.96 3.34 7.57
CA SER A 170 2.19 4.12 7.74
C SER A 170 2.63 4.17 9.20
N VAL A 171 3.93 4.05 9.41
CA VAL A 171 4.59 4.34 10.69
C VAL A 171 4.90 5.82 10.85
N PHE A 172 4.70 6.61 9.80
CA PHE A 172 4.97 8.05 9.82
C PHE A 172 3.84 8.80 10.54
N HIS A 173 4.18 10.00 11.00
CA HIS A 173 3.29 10.83 11.79
C HIS A 173 3.62 12.30 11.58
N PRO A 174 2.74 13.24 11.97
CA PRO A 174 3.02 14.66 11.88
C PRO A 174 4.23 15.03 12.73
N LYS A 175 5.11 15.85 12.16
CA LYS A 175 6.28 16.47 12.80
C LYS A 175 6.14 17.98 12.74
N ASN A 176 6.90 18.69 13.60
CA ASN A 176 7.06 20.13 13.46
C ASN A 176 7.64 20.44 12.07
N LYS A 177 6.97 21.35 11.34
CA LYS A 177 7.33 21.69 9.96
C LYS A 177 8.71 22.36 9.86
N GLU A 178 9.08 23.17 10.83
CA GLU A 178 10.37 23.85 10.87
C GLU A 178 11.50 22.84 10.97
N VAL A 179 11.39 21.87 11.90
CA VAL A 179 12.36 20.76 12.04
C VAL A 179 12.46 19.94 10.75
N ALA A 180 11.33 19.67 10.10
CA ALA A 180 11.34 18.94 8.84
C ALA A 180 12.02 19.74 7.71
N LEU A 181 11.75 21.05 7.62
CA LEU A 181 12.38 21.94 6.63
C LEU A 181 13.89 22.10 6.85
N GLU A 182 14.34 22.17 8.12
CA GLU A 182 15.78 22.18 8.43
C GLU A 182 16.49 20.92 7.92
N HIS A 183 15.83 19.76 8.02
CA HIS A 183 16.36 18.48 7.54
C HIS A 183 16.38 18.39 6.01
N THR A 184 15.29 18.77 5.35
CA THR A 184 15.13 18.61 3.90
C THR A 184 15.65 19.76 3.08
N ARG A 185 15.75 20.95 3.69
CA ARG A 185 16.06 22.22 3.03
C ARG A 185 15.13 22.55 1.87
N MET A 186 13.89 22.05 1.93
CA MET A 186 12.86 22.40 0.96
C MET A 186 12.59 23.92 0.99
N ILE A 187 12.50 24.52 -0.17
CA ILE A 187 12.15 25.94 -0.37
C ILE A 187 10.98 26.04 -1.34
N GLY A 188 10.18 27.08 -1.24
CA GLY A 188 9.06 27.37 -2.12
C GLY A 188 7.80 27.78 -1.33
N ASN A 189 6.97 28.60 -1.95
CA ASN A 189 5.70 29.03 -1.36
C ASN A 189 4.64 27.92 -1.43
N SER A 190 4.73 27.06 -2.43
CA SER A 190 3.88 25.89 -2.62
C SER A 190 4.76 24.69 -3.00
N THR A 191 4.91 23.74 -2.08
CA THR A 191 5.86 22.62 -2.20
C THR A 191 5.12 21.32 -2.45
N PHE A 192 5.53 20.64 -3.51
CA PHE A 192 4.99 19.35 -3.93
C PHE A 192 6.08 18.28 -3.84
N LEU A 193 5.70 17.10 -3.38
CA LEU A 193 6.58 15.95 -3.27
C LEU A 193 6.02 14.79 -4.13
N TRP A 194 6.85 14.24 -4.97
CA TRP A 194 6.60 13.01 -5.71
C TRP A 194 7.55 11.91 -5.24
N VAL A 195 7.02 10.73 -4.91
CA VAL A 195 7.82 9.58 -4.46
C VAL A 195 7.43 8.35 -5.25
N GLY A 196 8.37 7.75 -5.98
CA GLY A 196 8.06 6.57 -6.77
C GLY A 196 9.21 6.01 -7.60
N ARG A 197 8.87 5.14 -8.56
CA ARG A 197 9.77 4.65 -9.60
C ARG A 197 9.59 5.51 -10.84
N LEU A 198 10.69 5.85 -11.51
CA LEU A 198 10.60 6.54 -12.81
C LEU A 198 10.24 5.54 -13.92
N ASN A 199 9.02 5.03 -13.93
CA ASN A 199 8.51 4.06 -14.90
C ASN A 199 7.17 4.51 -15.49
N PRO A 200 6.70 3.89 -16.63
CA PRO A 200 5.45 4.29 -17.28
C PRO A 200 4.21 4.24 -16.38
N ASN A 201 4.14 3.28 -15.44
CA ASN A 201 2.98 3.19 -14.53
C ASN A 201 2.85 4.39 -13.60
N LYS A 202 3.98 4.98 -13.17
CA LYS A 202 4.00 6.15 -12.28
C LYS A 202 3.89 7.47 -13.03
N ASP A 203 4.01 7.43 -14.33
CA ASP A 203 3.85 8.52 -15.31
C ASP A 203 4.53 9.86 -14.91
N PRO A 204 5.84 9.84 -14.59
CA PRO A 204 6.54 11.05 -14.16
C PRO A 204 6.62 12.11 -15.27
N LEU A 205 6.57 11.73 -16.54
CA LEU A 205 6.64 12.68 -17.65
C LEU A 205 5.40 13.56 -17.74
N ASN A 206 4.20 12.98 -17.61
CA ASN A 206 2.95 13.72 -17.57
C ASN A 206 2.90 14.65 -16.34
N VAL A 207 3.35 14.13 -15.18
CA VAL A 207 3.45 14.92 -13.93
C VAL A 207 4.36 16.14 -14.12
N ILE A 208 5.55 15.97 -14.70
CA ILE A 208 6.49 17.06 -14.91
C ILE A 208 5.93 18.08 -15.90
N LYS A 209 5.35 17.66 -17.04
CA LYS A 209 4.75 18.56 -18.03
C LYS A 209 3.66 19.45 -17.43
N ALA A 210 2.71 18.84 -16.74
CA ALA A 210 1.64 19.60 -16.05
C ALA A 210 2.21 20.55 -15.00
N PHE A 211 3.23 20.11 -14.23
CA PHE A 211 3.83 20.92 -13.20
C PHE A 211 4.65 22.11 -13.77
N LEU A 212 5.34 21.94 -14.89
CA LEU A 212 6.06 23.04 -15.54
C LEU A 212 5.09 24.13 -16.01
N ARG A 213 3.95 23.77 -16.62
CA ARG A 213 2.87 24.72 -16.97
C ARG A 213 2.32 25.42 -15.72
N PHE A 214 2.08 24.69 -14.65
CA PHE A 214 1.65 25.25 -13.38
C PHE A 214 2.68 26.24 -12.81
N ALA A 215 3.98 25.93 -12.89
CA ALA A 215 5.05 26.79 -12.40
C ALA A 215 5.24 28.08 -13.23
N GLU A 216 4.76 28.12 -14.49
CA GLU A 216 4.69 29.37 -15.27
C GLU A 216 3.70 30.35 -14.65
N GLU A 217 2.58 29.87 -14.12
CA GLU A 217 1.54 30.67 -13.49
C GLU A 217 1.88 31.00 -12.03
N TYR A 218 2.53 30.06 -11.31
CA TYR A 218 2.85 30.15 -9.88
C TYR A 218 4.37 30.00 -9.66
N SER A 219 5.10 31.07 -9.85
CA SER A 219 6.58 31.10 -9.91
C SER A 219 7.26 30.57 -8.64
N GLY A 220 6.60 30.62 -7.48
CA GLY A 220 7.09 30.08 -6.20
C GLY A 220 6.84 28.60 -5.97
N ALA A 221 6.15 27.90 -6.90
CA ALA A 221 5.89 26.48 -6.80
C ALA A 221 7.14 25.64 -7.08
N LYS A 222 7.37 24.59 -6.29
CA LYS A 222 8.50 23.66 -6.44
C LYS A 222 8.02 22.22 -6.30
N LEU A 223 8.47 21.34 -7.22
CA LEU A 223 8.28 19.89 -7.16
C LEU A 223 9.60 19.22 -6.81
N TYR A 224 9.57 18.40 -5.78
CA TYR A 224 10.69 17.55 -5.35
C TYR A 224 10.38 16.10 -5.71
N MET A 225 11.28 15.43 -6.42
CA MET A 225 11.07 14.07 -6.91
C MET A 225 12.09 13.13 -6.28
N ILE A 226 11.60 12.18 -5.49
CA ILE A 226 12.40 11.13 -4.84
C ILE A 226 12.15 9.81 -5.57
N TYR A 227 13.23 9.20 -6.08
CA TYR A 227 13.15 7.98 -6.88
C TYR A 227 14.38 7.10 -6.68
N HIS A 228 14.21 5.80 -6.97
CA HIS A 228 15.29 4.80 -6.86
C HIS A 228 15.49 3.97 -8.13
N THR A 229 14.75 4.26 -9.19
CA THR A 229 14.89 3.67 -10.54
C THR A 229 15.03 4.79 -11.57
N GLU A 230 15.82 4.56 -12.61
CA GLU A 230 16.22 5.59 -13.55
C GLU A 230 15.73 5.33 -15.00
N GLU A 231 14.75 4.42 -15.17
CA GLU A 231 14.24 4.00 -16.48
C GLU A 231 13.86 5.19 -17.40
N LEU A 232 13.13 6.17 -16.85
CA LEU A 232 12.70 7.36 -17.58
C LEU A 232 13.56 8.60 -17.32
N LEU A 233 14.63 8.50 -16.53
CA LEU A 233 15.47 9.66 -16.19
C LEU A 233 16.07 10.36 -17.42
N PRO A 234 16.57 9.64 -18.46
CA PRO A 234 17.06 10.31 -19.68
C PRO A 234 15.99 11.17 -20.37
N LYS A 235 14.75 10.67 -20.47
CA LYS A 235 13.62 11.43 -21.07
C LYS A 235 13.20 12.63 -20.21
N ILE A 236 13.31 12.51 -18.90
CA ILE A 236 13.05 13.61 -17.97
C ILE A 236 14.11 14.70 -18.16
N ASN A 237 15.38 14.34 -18.22
CA ASN A 237 16.46 15.30 -18.46
C ASN A 237 16.33 16.00 -19.82
N GLU A 238 15.93 15.29 -20.87
CA GLU A 238 15.63 15.86 -22.18
C GLU A 238 14.48 16.88 -22.09
N LEU A 239 13.37 16.50 -21.43
CA LEU A 239 12.21 17.39 -21.22
C LEU A 239 12.57 18.67 -20.46
N LEU A 240 13.45 18.59 -19.46
CA LEU A 240 13.89 19.71 -18.65
C LEU A 240 14.98 20.55 -19.35
N SER A 241 15.69 19.97 -20.34
CA SER A 241 16.76 20.67 -21.05
C SER A 241 16.20 21.87 -21.81
N GLY A 242 16.73 23.08 -21.46
CA GLY A 242 16.28 24.32 -22.09
C GLY A 242 14.92 24.85 -21.65
N HIS A 243 14.17 24.12 -20.80
CA HIS A 243 12.88 24.64 -20.35
C HIS A 243 13.05 25.82 -19.38
N PRO A 244 12.34 26.96 -19.58
CA PRO A 244 12.54 28.19 -18.79
C PRO A 244 12.22 28.00 -17.29
N ARG A 245 11.33 27.05 -16.98
CA ARG A 245 10.92 26.76 -15.59
C ARG A 245 11.54 25.46 -15.04
N LYS A 246 12.63 24.95 -15.61
CA LYS A 246 13.31 23.73 -15.13
C LYS A 246 13.72 23.81 -13.66
N ASP A 247 13.97 24.99 -13.13
CA ASP A 247 14.29 25.29 -11.73
C ASP A 247 13.16 24.97 -10.76
N ALA A 248 11.92 24.79 -11.25
CA ALA A 248 10.78 24.37 -10.45
C ALA A 248 10.81 22.86 -10.12
N ILE A 249 11.59 22.05 -10.84
CA ILE A 249 11.71 20.61 -10.68
C ILE A 249 13.04 20.26 -10.01
N ASN A 250 12.97 19.60 -8.86
CA ASN A 250 14.14 19.18 -8.09
C ASN A 250 14.23 17.65 -8.09
N LEU A 251 15.17 17.10 -8.86
CA LEU A 251 15.43 15.66 -8.92
C LEU A 251 16.36 15.26 -7.78
N ILE A 252 15.80 14.68 -6.71
CA ILE A 252 16.53 14.33 -5.47
C ILE A 252 17.26 13.00 -5.59
N GLY A 253 16.67 12.04 -6.34
CA GLY A 253 17.20 10.69 -6.41
C GLY A 253 16.79 9.83 -5.21
N LYS A 254 17.63 8.82 -4.91
CA LYS A 254 17.38 7.85 -3.83
C LYS A 254 17.77 8.42 -2.47
N ILE A 255 16.87 8.28 -1.49
CA ILE A 255 17.14 8.58 -0.07
C ILE A 255 16.78 7.37 0.80
N PRO A 256 17.27 7.31 2.06
CA PRO A 256 16.80 6.33 3.04
C PRO A 256 15.29 6.47 3.27
N HIS A 257 14.55 5.35 3.38
CA HIS A 257 13.11 5.39 3.58
C HIS A 257 12.70 6.15 4.87
N ALA A 258 13.52 6.06 5.92
CA ALA A 258 13.25 6.78 7.19
C ALA A 258 13.20 8.30 7.01
N ASP A 259 14.00 8.83 6.07
CA ASP A 259 14.08 10.27 5.83
C ASP A 259 12.83 10.81 5.13
N LEU A 260 12.05 9.94 4.44
CA LEU A 260 10.77 10.31 3.84
C LEU A 260 9.81 10.94 4.86
N LEU A 261 9.93 10.58 6.15
CA LEU A 261 9.17 11.21 7.23
C LEU A 261 9.33 12.74 7.21
N TYR A 262 10.55 13.22 7.06
CA TYR A 262 10.82 14.67 7.02
C TYR A 262 10.35 15.30 5.72
N TRP A 263 10.50 14.60 4.58
CA TRP A 263 10.06 15.09 3.29
C TRP A 263 8.53 15.24 3.22
N PHE A 264 7.75 14.26 3.71
CA PHE A 264 6.30 14.36 3.79
C PHE A 264 5.83 15.45 4.76
N ASN A 265 6.56 15.72 5.83
CA ASN A 265 6.25 16.80 6.77
C ASN A 265 6.68 18.18 6.27
N SER A 266 7.63 18.27 5.35
CA SER A 266 8.07 19.53 4.70
C SER A 266 7.15 19.93 3.55
N ALA A 267 6.67 18.96 2.77
CA ALA A 267 5.83 19.21 1.61
C ALA A 267 4.40 19.59 2.00
N SER A 268 3.82 20.51 1.24
CA SER A 268 2.39 20.85 1.36
C SER A 268 1.52 19.81 0.67
N PHE A 269 1.97 19.30 -0.49
CA PHE A 269 1.20 18.40 -1.34
C PHE A 269 2.03 17.18 -1.75
N PHE A 270 1.36 16.03 -1.82
CA PHE A 270 1.90 14.81 -2.42
C PHE A 270 1.31 14.62 -3.81
N LEU A 271 2.17 14.49 -4.83
CA LEU A 271 1.77 14.40 -6.22
C LEU A 271 2.00 12.99 -6.77
N SER A 272 1.02 12.40 -7.47
CA SER A 272 1.17 11.09 -8.12
C SER A 272 0.36 11.03 -9.41
N GLY A 273 1.01 10.51 -10.49
CA GLY A 273 0.40 10.25 -11.80
C GLY A 273 0.11 8.77 -12.07
N SER A 274 0.09 7.90 -11.06
CA SER A 274 0.01 6.44 -11.24
C SER A 274 -1.23 5.99 -12.01
N HIS A 275 -1.07 5.11 -12.99
CA HIS A 275 -2.17 4.51 -13.73
C HIS A 275 -2.84 3.36 -12.97
N TYR A 276 -2.08 2.62 -12.16
CA TYR A 276 -2.57 1.50 -11.35
C TYR A 276 -1.78 1.38 -10.05
N GLU A 277 -2.50 1.12 -8.94
CA GLU A 277 -1.94 0.83 -7.62
C GLU A 277 -2.81 -0.21 -6.91
N GLY A 278 -2.14 -1.09 -6.16
CA GLY A 278 -2.82 -1.98 -5.21
C GLY A 278 -3.25 -1.21 -3.96
N SER A 279 -2.27 -0.63 -3.26
CA SER A 279 -2.48 0.03 -1.97
C SER A 279 -1.94 1.46 -1.88
N GLY A 280 -0.99 1.85 -2.75
CA GLY A 280 -0.45 3.21 -2.72
C GLY A 280 0.26 3.59 -1.41
N THR A 281 1.35 2.89 -1.06
CA THR A 281 2.10 3.12 0.19
C THR A 281 2.46 4.60 0.39
N ALA A 282 3.02 5.26 -0.64
CA ALA A 282 3.49 6.63 -0.52
C ALA A 282 2.37 7.65 -0.23
N ILE A 283 1.15 7.43 -0.77
CA ILE A 283 0.01 8.30 -0.45
C ILE A 283 -0.46 8.09 0.99
N CYS A 284 -0.43 6.84 1.47
CA CYS A 284 -0.75 6.54 2.88
C CYS A 284 0.26 7.20 3.82
N GLU A 285 1.56 7.15 3.49
CA GLU A 285 2.63 7.84 4.22
C GLU A 285 2.47 9.36 4.19
N ALA A 286 2.13 9.94 3.03
CA ALA A 286 1.87 11.36 2.90
C ALA A 286 0.71 11.81 3.80
N MET A 287 -0.42 11.11 3.73
CA MET A 287 -1.61 11.44 4.52
C MET A 287 -1.38 11.26 6.02
N SER A 288 -0.57 10.29 6.45
CA SER A 288 -0.20 10.12 7.87
C SER A 288 0.59 11.32 8.44
N CYS A 289 1.28 12.06 7.57
CA CYS A 289 2.00 13.29 7.89
C CYS A 289 1.15 14.57 7.68
N GLY A 290 -0.06 14.44 7.15
CA GLY A 290 -0.90 15.59 6.78
C GLY A 290 -0.48 16.26 5.47
N CYS A 291 0.35 15.61 4.64
CA CYS A 291 0.67 16.05 3.29
C CYS A 291 -0.53 15.77 2.36
N VAL A 292 -1.09 16.81 1.75
CA VAL A 292 -2.36 16.73 1.01
C VAL A 292 -2.16 16.07 -0.36
N PRO A 293 -2.87 15.00 -0.71
CA PRO A 293 -2.67 14.31 -1.98
C PRO A 293 -3.30 15.05 -3.17
N VAL A 294 -2.55 15.13 -4.28
CA VAL A 294 -2.98 15.46 -5.64
C VAL A 294 -2.67 14.24 -6.49
N VAL A 295 -3.65 13.39 -6.75
CA VAL A 295 -3.40 12.04 -7.26
C VAL A 295 -4.42 11.61 -8.30
N THR A 296 -4.08 10.57 -9.05
CA THR A 296 -4.97 10.05 -10.09
C THR A 296 -6.26 9.44 -9.54
N ASP A 297 -7.33 9.57 -10.31
CA ASP A 297 -8.65 9.03 -10.01
C ASP A 297 -8.74 7.53 -10.34
N ILE A 298 -8.02 6.72 -9.56
CA ILE A 298 -8.03 5.26 -9.64
C ILE A 298 -8.69 4.64 -8.40
N PRO A 299 -9.21 3.40 -8.48
CA PRO A 299 -9.99 2.80 -7.40
C PRO A 299 -9.33 2.82 -6.02
N SER A 300 -8.03 2.49 -5.93
CA SER A 300 -7.29 2.52 -4.67
C SER A 300 -7.15 3.95 -4.11
N PHE A 301 -6.86 4.94 -4.96
CA PHE A 301 -6.69 6.32 -4.53
C PHE A 301 -8.00 6.99 -4.15
N ARG A 302 -9.12 6.64 -4.81
CA ARG A 302 -10.47 7.05 -4.35
C ARG A 302 -10.72 6.59 -2.92
N MET A 303 -10.46 5.33 -2.62
CA MET A 303 -10.65 4.79 -1.26
C MET A 303 -9.74 5.51 -0.26
N ILE A 304 -8.44 5.63 -0.55
CA ILE A 304 -7.45 6.24 0.34
C ILE A 304 -7.78 7.72 0.62
N THR A 305 -8.26 8.47 -0.39
CA THR A 305 -8.60 9.90 -0.25
C THR A 305 -10.02 10.16 0.22
N GLY A 306 -10.80 9.12 0.51
CA GLY A 306 -12.23 9.28 0.82
C GLY A 306 -13.02 9.88 -0.34
N ASN A 307 -12.79 9.40 -1.56
CA ASN A 307 -13.35 9.91 -2.83
C ASN A 307 -12.98 11.38 -3.11
N GLY A 308 -11.72 11.75 -2.87
CA GLY A 308 -11.21 13.11 -3.11
C GLY A 308 -11.50 14.13 -1.99
N ARG A 309 -12.23 13.72 -0.93
CA ARG A 309 -12.51 14.63 0.20
C ARG A 309 -11.22 15.11 0.89
N CYS A 310 -10.21 14.26 0.94
CA CYS A 310 -8.93 14.54 1.60
C CYS A 310 -7.85 15.03 0.63
N GLY A 311 -8.17 15.31 -0.64
CA GLY A 311 -7.18 15.69 -1.66
C GLY A 311 -7.83 16.15 -2.95
N PHE A 312 -7.08 16.05 -4.04
CA PHE A 312 -7.50 16.41 -5.39
C PHE A 312 -7.32 15.22 -6.30
N LEU A 313 -8.33 14.90 -7.12
CA LEU A 313 -8.29 13.78 -8.05
C LEU A 313 -8.25 14.29 -9.50
N HIS A 314 -7.49 13.61 -10.36
CA HIS A 314 -7.41 13.86 -11.79
C HIS A 314 -7.35 12.56 -12.58
N GLN A 315 -7.75 12.54 -13.85
CA GLN A 315 -7.68 11.34 -14.68
C GLN A 315 -6.22 10.93 -14.97
N PRO A 316 -5.88 9.62 -14.92
CA PRO A 316 -4.55 9.14 -15.28
C PRO A 316 -4.16 9.55 -16.71
N GLY A 317 -2.92 10.05 -16.88
CA GLY A 317 -2.39 10.47 -18.19
C GLY A 317 -3.00 11.76 -18.76
N ASN A 318 -3.91 12.42 -18.05
CA ASN A 318 -4.52 13.66 -18.49
C ASN A 318 -3.79 14.88 -17.89
N GLU A 319 -2.93 15.50 -18.70
CA GLU A 319 -2.11 16.66 -18.31
C GLU A 319 -2.96 17.88 -17.91
N ASP A 320 -4.05 18.15 -18.66
CA ASP A 320 -4.89 19.33 -18.42
C ASP A 320 -5.73 19.19 -17.14
N GLU A 321 -6.23 17.98 -16.84
CA GLU A 321 -6.91 17.75 -15.57
C GLU A 321 -5.94 17.82 -14.38
N LEU A 322 -4.72 17.29 -14.53
CA LEU A 322 -3.69 17.45 -13.50
C LEU A 322 -3.36 18.92 -13.28
N LEU A 323 -3.18 19.71 -14.36
CA LEU A 323 -2.96 21.16 -14.24
C LEU A 323 -4.13 21.84 -13.52
N SER A 324 -5.38 21.46 -13.84
CA SER A 324 -6.56 21.95 -13.14
C SER A 324 -6.56 21.63 -11.65
N ALA A 325 -6.20 20.38 -11.28
CA ALA A 325 -6.07 19.95 -9.88
C ALA A 325 -4.96 20.72 -9.15
N LEU A 326 -3.81 20.98 -9.82
CA LEU A 326 -2.75 21.79 -9.27
C LEU A 326 -3.20 23.24 -9.01
N ARG A 327 -3.98 23.86 -9.93
CA ARG A 327 -4.55 25.22 -9.73
C ARG A 327 -5.49 25.26 -8.52
N GLN A 328 -6.32 24.22 -8.31
CA GLN A 328 -7.21 24.12 -7.16
C GLN A 328 -6.46 24.16 -5.83
N THR A 329 -5.21 23.65 -5.78
CA THR A 329 -4.39 23.71 -4.55
C THR A 329 -4.07 25.14 -4.08
N GLN A 330 -4.19 26.13 -4.96
CA GLN A 330 -3.92 27.54 -4.64
C GLN A 330 -5.16 28.31 -4.18
N THR A 331 -6.35 27.75 -4.39
CA THR A 331 -7.64 28.40 -4.09
C THR A 331 -8.35 27.79 -2.89
N GLU A 332 -8.04 26.53 -2.52
CA GLU A 332 -8.65 25.87 -1.39
C GLU A 332 -7.80 26.02 -0.10
N ASP A 333 -8.47 26.02 1.05
CA ASP A 333 -7.81 26.07 2.35
C ASP A 333 -7.07 24.77 2.65
N ILE A 334 -5.75 24.86 2.59
CA ILE A 334 -4.86 23.71 2.82
C ILE A 334 -4.96 23.15 4.24
N GLU A 335 -5.21 24.00 5.24
CA GLU A 335 -5.25 23.55 6.64
C GLU A 335 -6.53 22.70 6.88
N ILE A 336 -7.63 23.05 6.24
CA ILE A 336 -8.84 22.22 6.25
C ILE A 336 -8.57 20.88 5.56
N LYS A 337 -7.91 20.88 4.39
CA LYS A 337 -7.56 19.64 3.69
C LYS A 337 -6.60 18.78 4.52
N ARG A 338 -5.58 19.38 5.12
CA ARG A 338 -4.62 18.69 6.01
C ARG A 338 -5.33 18.04 7.20
N LYS A 339 -6.22 18.75 7.86
CA LYS A 339 -7.04 18.19 8.95
C LYS A 339 -7.86 17.00 8.47
N ASN A 340 -8.55 17.14 7.33
CA ASN A 340 -9.33 16.05 6.75
C ASN A 340 -8.47 14.82 6.44
N CYS A 341 -7.24 15.01 5.91
CA CYS A 341 -6.28 13.93 5.69
C CYS A 341 -5.95 13.18 6.98
N LEU A 342 -5.57 13.92 8.03
CA LEU A 342 -5.19 13.34 9.32
C LEU A 342 -6.36 12.60 9.99
N ASP A 343 -7.55 13.19 9.97
CA ASP A 343 -8.75 12.58 10.56
C ASP A 343 -9.16 11.32 9.80
N HIS A 344 -9.12 11.38 8.47
CA HIS A 344 -9.40 10.20 7.63
C HIS A 344 -8.35 9.10 7.81
N PHE A 345 -7.05 9.47 7.87
CA PHE A 345 -5.99 8.52 8.14
C PHE A 345 -6.22 7.80 9.48
N ARG A 346 -6.45 8.53 10.56
CA ARG A 346 -6.67 7.97 11.89
C ARG A 346 -7.90 7.04 11.95
N SER A 347 -8.99 7.43 11.28
CA SER A 347 -10.25 6.69 11.33
C SER A 347 -10.30 5.48 10.40
N THR A 348 -9.55 5.48 9.29
CA THR A 348 -9.71 4.51 8.19
C THR A 348 -8.42 3.77 7.81
N LEU A 349 -7.26 4.46 7.85
CA LEU A 349 -6.01 3.97 7.29
C LEU A 349 -4.95 3.63 8.34
N SER A 350 -5.12 4.02 9.62
CA SER A 350 -4.18 3.69 10.69
C SER A 350 -4.17 2.19 10.97
N PHE A 351 -3.12 1.70 11.60
CA PHE A 351 -3.00 0.29 12.00
C PHE A 351 -4.20 -0.16 12.83
N GLU A 352 -4.63 0.65 13.79
CA GLU A 352 -5.77 0.36 14.67
C GLU A 352 -7.10 0.35 13.91
N ALA A 353 -7.27 1.27 12.94
CA ALA A 353 -8.48 1.31 12.12
C ALA A 353 -8.59 0.07 11.23
N ILE A 354 -7.48 -0.34 10.59
CA ILE A 354 -7.41 -1.54 9.77
C ILE A 354 -7.64 -2.78 10.64
N ALA A 355 -6.99 -2.88 11.80
CA ALA A 355 -7.16 -3.99 12.74
C ALA A 355 -8.62 -4.14 13.21
N ARG A 356 -9.27 -3.03 13.60
CA ARG A 356 -10.70 -3.04 13.94
C ARG A 356 -11.57 -3.54 12.79
N ARG A 357 -11.25 -3.13 11.56
CA ARG A 357 -11.99 -3.57 10.36
C ARG A 357 -11.83 -5.06 10.09
N ILE A 358 -10.60 -5.57 10.20
CA ILE A 358 -10.30 -7.02 10.07
C ILE A 358 -11.06 -7.81 11.14
N HIS A 359 -11.01 -7.36 12.39
CA HIS A 359 -11.74 -8.00 13.49
C HIS A 359 -13.26 -8.02 13.24
N ALA A 360 -13.86 -6.90 12.83
CA ALA A 360 -15.29 -6.82 12.55
C ALA A 360 -15.72 -7.79 11.45
N ILE A 361 -14.92 -7.90 10.37
CA ILE A 361 -15.16 -8.87 9.29
C ILE A 361 -15.06 -10.29 9.85
N ALA A 362 -13.96 -10.62 10.53
CA ALA A 362 -13.74 -11.96 11.09
C ALA A 362 -14.86 -12.41 12.03
N SER A 363 -15.40 -11.47 12.82
CA SER A 363 -16.52 -11.73 13.78
C SER A 363 -17.87 -11.92 13.09
N SER A 364 -18.01 -11.47 11.83
CA SER A 364 -19.25 -11.63 11.05
C SER A 364 -19.29 -12.88 10.18
N LEU A 365 -18.19 -13.63 10.08
CA LEU A 365 -18.06 -14.88 9.33
C LEU A 365 -18.51 -16.09 10.14
#